data_a00e2509d16eae3457e9d8a4452dc623
#
_entry.id   a00e2509d16eae3457e9d8a4452dc623
#
_cell.length_a   1.000
_cell.length_b   1.000
_cell.length_c   1.000
_cell.angle_alpha   90.00
_cell.angle_beta   90.00
_cell.angle_gamma   90.00
#
_symmetry.space_group_name_H-M   'P 1'
#
loop_
_entity.id
_entity.type
_entity.pdbx_description
1 polymer ?
#
loop_
_entity_poly.entity_id
_entity_poly.type
_entity_poly.pdbx_seq_one_letter_code
_entity_poly.pdbx_strand_id
1 'polypeptide(L)'
;MKQVFNPYLPAGEYIPDGEPHVFGNRVYVYGSHDRFNAAIFCVNDYVCYSAPVDDLSAWRYEGVIYKKKQDPLNKLGIRLLFAPDVVQSVDGRYYLYYAYDFLGRMGVAVSDKPQGPYEYYGHVRYADGREWGSRSGDEFPFDPGALVDDDGRVYLYSGFATKVPFIMSRFHNLRNSGGVGMELEQDMLTIKDKIQLIFPQKDNNPPKEFAGHAFFEASSIRKIDGKYVFVYSSENNHELCYAVSEHPLSGYRYGGTLVDLGDLYMEDGTSDETRGTNYLGNTHGGMAELNGKWYIFYHRQTNQHSYSRQACAEPLKRTPDGGFQQAEVTSCGLNGGPLDGIGEYEARIACNLWSKHGVVRYDKRFNKKEHPYFTQSGRDGDPAAVQYIANMRDGSVCGFKYFQMHGAKAIRCAVSGVCRGNIEVSDTPEFSTLAASIPVEAGKTMTNVTAPFRMADGVKALYFRFRGEGAMNFFAFELS
;
A
#
# COMPACT_ATOMS: atom_id res chain seq x y z
N MET A 1 26.07 3.74 -1.62
CA MET A 1 24.86 3.55 -0.78
C MET A 1 24.11 2.37 -1.36
N LYS A 2 23.55 1.48 -0.52
CA LYS A 2 22.75 0.36 -1.03
C LYS A 2 21.43 0.91 -1.58
N GLN A 3 21.03 0.52 -2.77
CA GLN A 3 19.79 0.99 -3.39
C GLN A 3 18.56 0.39 -2.71
N VAL A 4 17.47 1.12 -2.72
CA VAL A 4 16.14 0.71 -2.22
C VAL A 4 15.17 0.72 -3.39
N PHE A 5 14.27 -0.25 -3.43
CA PHE A 5 13.32 -0.43 -4.53
C PHE A 5 11.88 -0.49 -4.00
N ASN A 6 10.91 -0.21 -4.84
CA ASN A 6 9.54 -0.60 -4.59
C ASN A 6 9.25 -1.97 -5.23
N PRO A 7 8.61 -2.90 -4.51
CA PRO A 7 8.27 -2.90 -3.07
C PRO A 7 9.52 -2.88 -2.17
N TYR A 8 9.46 -2.13 -1.05
CA TYR A 8 10.65 -1.87 -0.23
C TYR A 8 10.98 -2.99 0.79
N LEU A 9 10.03 -3.88 1.09
CA LEU A 9 10.26 -5.04 1.94
C LEU A 9 10.86 -6.22 1.15
N PRO A 10 11.45 -7.21 1.83
CA PRO A 10 12.01 -8.39 1.17
C PRO A 10 11.01 -9.09 0.24
N ALA A 11 11.54 -9.73 -0.81
CA ALA A 11 10.75 -10.60 -1.66
C ALA A 11 10.09 -11.72 -0.83
N GLY A 12 8.84 -12.03 -1.13
CA GLY A 12 8.06 -13.01 -0.37
C GLY A 12 7.29 -12.46 0.84
N GLU A 13 7.53 -11.19 1.22
CA GLU A 13 6.74 -10.52 2.25
C GLU A 13 5.53 -9.80 1.65
N TYR A 14 4.39 -9.94 2.31
CA TYR A 14 3.10 -9.40 1.89
C TYR A 14 2.46 -8.62 3.04
N ILE A 15 2.96 -7.41 3.29
CA ILE A 15 2.48 -6.51 4.34
C ILE A 15 1.83 -5.29 3.68
N PRO A 16 0.52 -5.34 3.41
CA PRO A 16 -0.25 -4.19 2.98
C PRO A 16 -0.66 -3.30 4.14
N ASP A 17 -1.39 -2.24 3.82
CA ASP A 17 -2.02 -1.34 4.78
C ASP A 17 -0.98 -0.71 5.71
N GLY A 18 0.21 -0.42 5.17
CA GLY A 18 1.37 -0.02 5.95
C GLY A 18 1.20 1.36 6.57
N GLU A 19 1.07 1.40 7.91
CA GLU A 19 1.01 2.62 8.70
C GLU A 19 2.40 2.92 9.27
N PRO A 20 3.11 3.95 8.76
CA PRO A 20 4.47 4.27 9.18
C PRO A 20 4.48 5.20 10.39
N HIS A 21 5.28 4.87 11.40
CA HIS A 21 5.55 5.74 12.53
C HIS A 21 7.04 5.85 12.84
N VAL A 22 7.49 7.04 13.18
CA VAL A 22 8.86 7.28 13.61
C VAL A 22 8.90 7.32 15.14
N PHE A 23 9.60 6.37 15.74
CA PHE A 23 9.88 6.33 17.17
C PHE A 23 11.40 6.34 17.39
N GLY A 24 11.89 7.37 18.07
CA GLY A 24 13.33 7.61 18.17
C GLY A 24 13.95 7.91 16.80
N ASN A 25 14.98 7.13 16.44
CA ASN A 25 15.67 7.28 15.14
C ASN A 25 15.26 6.21 14.11
N ARG A 26 14.12 5.54 14.29
CA ARG A 26 13.65 4.48 13.39
C ARG A 26 12.24 4.69 12.92
N VAL A 27 11.99 4.38 11.66
CA VAL A 27 10.64 4.20 11.13
C VAL A 27 10.23 2.74 11.36
N TYR A 28 9.03 2.56 11.88
CA TYR A 28 8.34 1.27 12.03
C TYR A 28 7.14 1.25 11.10
N VAL A 29 6.90 0.13 10.45
CA VAL A 29 5.73 -0.06 9.59
C VAL A 29 4.86 -1.15 10.19
N TYR A 30 3.62 -0.79 10.48
CA TYR A 30 2.57 -1.68 10.97
C TYR A 30 1.55 -1.87 9.86
N GLY A 31 1.20 -3.11 9.56
CA GLY A 31 0.27 -3.38 8.49
C GLY A 31 -0.45 -4.71 8.71
N SER A 32 -1.47 -4.94 7.92
CA SER A 32 -2.04 -6.28 7.79
C SER A 32 -0.97 -7.25 7.30
N HIS A 33 -1.20 -8.54 7.47
CA HIS A 33 -0.25 -9.54 7.00
C HIS A 33 -0.97 -10.56 6.12
N ASP A 34 -0.85 -10.35 4.82
CA ASP A 34 -1.39 -11.25 3.80
C ASP A 34 -0.56 -12.53 3.72
N ARG A 35 -1.09 -13.53 3.04
CA ARG A 35 -0.36 -14.74 2.65
C ARG A 35 -0.21 -14.77 1.14
N PHE A 36 0.94 -15.22 0.64
CA PHE A 36 1.15 -15.43 -0.78
C PHE A 36 0.02 -16.25 -1.39
N ASN A 37 -0.59 -15.70 -2.44
CA ASN A 37 -1.66 -16.34 -3.23
C ASN A 37 -2.83 -16.89 -2.39
N ALA A 38 -3.18 -16.21 -1.29
CA ALA A 38 -4.34 -16.56 -0.47
C ALA A 38 -5.66 -16.29 -1.21
N ALA A 39 -6.75 -16.87 -0.71
CA ALA A 39 -8.10 -16.64 -1.21
C ALA A 39 -8.86 -15.54 -0.44
N ILE A 40 -8.27 -15.01 0.63
CA ILE A 40 -8.84 -13.97 1.51
C ILE A 40 -7.74 -13.06 2.04
N PHE A 41 -8.12 -11.88 2.53
CA PHE A 41 -7.22 -10.89 3.15
C PHE A 41 -6.64 -11.35 4.50
N CYS A 42 -5.49 -10.82 4.90
CA CYS A 42 -5.01 -10.71 6.29
C CYS A 42 -4.94 -12.05 7.04
N VAL A 43 -4.44 -13.10 6.38
CA VAL A 43 -4.48 -14.48 6.92
C VAL A 43 -3.48 -14.70 8.06
N ASN A 44 -2.35 -13.98 8.07
CA ASN A 44 -1.27 -14.17 9.03
C ASN A 44 -1.44 -13.30 10.28
N ASP A 45 -0.59 -13.53 11.31
CA ASP A 45 -0.51 -12.68 12.50
C ASP A 45 0.27 -11.40 12.18
N TYR A 46 0.07 -10.32 12.94
CA TYR A 46 0.83 -9.09 12.70
C TYR A 46 2.31 -9.25 12.95
N VAL A 47 3.08 -8.71 12.03
CA VAL A 47 4.54 -8.56 12.12
C VAL A 47 4.91 -7.08 11.98
N CYS A 48 6.15 -6.74 12.30
CA CYS A 48 6.65 -5.39 12.13
C CYS A 48 8.02 -5.42 11.44
N TYR A 49 8.23 -4.44 10.59
CA TYR A 49 9.53 -4.10 10.03
C TYR A 49 9.92 -2.70 10.44
N SER A 50 11.22 -2.48 10.62
CA SER A 50 11.76 -1.15 10.94
C SER A 50 13.06 -0.87 10.20
N ALA A 51 13.35 0.41 9.95
CA ALA A 51 14.62 0.87 9.40
C ALA A 51 15.09 2.14 10.14
N PRO A 52 16.41 2.41 10.22
CA PRO A 52 16.89 3.71 10.62
C PRO A 52 16.37 4.78 9.67
N VAL A 53 15.97 5.96 10.16
CA VAL A 53 15.45 7.04 9.28
C VAL A 53 16.51 7.59 8.32
N ASP A 54 17.79 7.42 8.65
CA ASP A 54 18.94 7.82 7.84
C ASP A 54 19.48 6.71 6.92
N ASP A 55 18.98 5.47 7.03
CA ASP A 55 19.32 4.35 6.15
C ASP A 55 18.09 3.47 5.85
N LEU A 56 17.27 3.91 4.90
CA LEU A 56 16.07 3.20 4.46
C LEU A 56 16.36 1.92 3.62
N SER A 57 17.65 1.55 3.46
CA SER A 57 18.06 0.26 2.89
C SER A 57 18.19 -0.85 3.94
N ALA A 58 18.18 -0.49 5.23
CA ALA A 58 18.45 -1.40 6.34
C ALA A 58 17.17 -1.85 7.06
N TRP A 59 16.15 -2.27 6.28
CA TRP A 59 14.93 -2.86 6.85
C TRP A 59 15.24 -4.12 7.62
N ARG A 60 14.70 -4.21 8.84
CA ARG A 60 14.87 -5.33 9.75
C ARG A 60 13.49 -5.90 10.13
N TYR A 61 13.37 -7.23 10.08
CA TYR A 61 12.24 -7.95 10.64
C TYR A 61 12.29 -7.93 12.16
N GLU A 62 11.27 -7.40 12.79
CA GLU A 62 11.19 -7.28 14.27
C GLU A 62 10.48 -8.50 14.90
N GLY A 63 9.84 -9.33 14.10
CA GLY A 63 9.13 -10.52 14.55
C GLY A 63 7.60 -10.38 14.51
N VAL A 64 6.93 -11.42 15.03
CA VAL A 64 5.49 -11.41 15.24
C VAL A 64 5.18 -10.51 16.44
N ILE A 65 4.48 -9.41 16.21
CA ILE A 65 4.21 -8.40 17.25
C ILE A 65 2.89 -8.63 17.97
N TYR A 66 1.88 -9.23 17.31
CA TYR A 66 0.59 -9.56 17.91
C TYR A 66 -0.05 -10.76 17.19
N LYS A 67 -0.48 -11.76 17.97
CA LYS A 67 -1.16 -12.95 17.43
C LYS A 67 -2.67 -12.80 17.57
N LYS A 68 -3.40 -13.10 16.52
CA LYS A 68 -4.87 -13.02 16.48
C LYS A 68 -5.58 -13.83 17.56
N LYS A 69 -4.94 -14.87 18.10
CA LYS A 69 -5.49 -15.69 19.22
C LYS A 69 -5.37 -15.03 20.59
N GLN A 70 -4.63 -13.94 20.74
CA GLN A 70 -4.47 -13.26 22.03
C GLN A 70 -5.75 -12.54 22.47
N ASP A 71 -6.57 -12.11 21.52
CA ASP A 71 -7.84 -11.49 21.81
C ASP A 71 -8.88 -12.52 22.28
N PRO A 72 -9.57 -12.27 23.41
CA PRO A 72 -10.62 -13.16 23.94
C PRO A 72 -11.77 -13.47 22.97
N LEU A 73 -12.07 -12.56 22.02
CA LEU A 73 -13.08 -12.79 20.99
C LEU A 73 -12.62 -13.74 19.88
N ASN A 74 -11.33 -14.04 19.81
CA ASN A 74 -10.73 -14.84 18.74
C ASN A 74 -9.83 -16.00 19.20
N LYS A 75 -10.13 -16.61 20.32
CA LYS A 75 -9.33 -17.72 20.89
C LYS A 75 -9.05 -18.87 19.92
N LEU A 76 -9.94 -19.10 18.95
CA LEU A 76 -9.75 -20.12 17.91
C LEU A 76 -8.87 -19.62 16.74
N GLY A 77 -8.63 -18.31 16.62
CA GLY A 77 -7.80 -17.70 15.56
C GLY A 77 -8.44 -17.75 14.17
N ILE A 78 -9.76 -17.85 14.10
CA ILE A 78 -10.51 -17.88 12.82
C ILE A 78 -10.83 -16.50 12.26
N ARG A 79 -10.84 -15.47 13.13
CA ARG A 79 -11.02 -14.08 12.72
C ARG A 79 -9.69 -13.52 12.19
N LEU A 80 -9.79 -12.62 11.24
CA LEU A 80 -8.66 -12.00 10.55
C LEU A 80 -8.38 -10.62 11.13
N LEU A 81 -7.11 -10.24 11.19
CA LEU A 81 -6.65 -8.95 11.69
C LEU A 81 -6.42 -8.00 10.52
N PHE A 82 -7.25 -6.97 10.40
CA PHE A 82 -7.16 -5.94 9.36
C PHE A 82 -6.32 -4.76 9.85
N ALA A 83 -6.02 -3.85 8.93
CA ALA A 83 -5.16 -2.68 9.08
C ALA A 83 -4.99 -2.21 10.54
N PRO A 84 -3.79 -2.32 11.12
CA PRO A 84 -3.52 -1.80 12.46
C PRO A 84 -2.95 -0.40 12.40
N ASP A 85 -3.08 0.35 13.48
CA ASP A 85 -2.31 1.55 13.75
C ASP A 85 -1.69 1.52 15.15
N VAL A 86 -0.55 2.20 15.32
CA VAL A 86 0.18 2.25 16.60
C VAL A 86 0.46 3.69 17.01
N VAL A 87 0.14 4.03 18.24
CA VAL A 87 0.45 5.33 18.81
C VAL A 87 1.18 5.20 20.15
N GLN A 88 2.12 6.10 20.43
CA GLN A 88 2.72 6.22 21.75
C GLN A 88 1.88 7.15 22.61
N SER A 89 1.44 6.68 23.78
CA SER A 89 0.69 7.47 24.75
C SER A 89 1.61 8.30 25.65
N VAL A 90 1.02 9.26 26.37
CA VAL A 90 1.71 10.09 27.35
C VAL A 90 2.35 9.29 28.51
N ASP A 91 1.88 8.07 28.75
CA ASP A 91 2.47 7.14 29.73
C ASP A 91 3.75 6.45 29.22
N GLY A 92 4.15 6.72 27.97
CA GLY A 92 5.34 6.18 27.32
C GLY A 92 5.12 4.81 26.66
N ARG A 93 3.98 4.17 26.87
CA ARG A 93 3.65 2.87 26.24
C ARG A 93 3.09 3.05 24.85
N TYR A 94 3.14 1.98 24.08
CA TYR A 94 2.66 1.90 22.70
C TYR A 94 1.34 1.13 22.66
N TYR A 95 0.34 1.70 21.99
CA TYR A 95 -0.98 1.11 21.87
C TYR A 95 -1.26 0.80 20.40
N LEU A 96 -1.52 -0.47 20.13
CA LEU A 96 -1.84 -0.99 18.81
C LEU A 96 -3.35 -1.16 18.72
N TYR A 97 -3.99 -0.36 17.86
CA TYR A 97 -5.41 -0.48 17.50
C TYR A 97 -5.55 -1.41 16.30
N TYR A 98 -6.57 -2.26 16.30
CA TYR A 98 -6.82 -3.19 15.21
C TYR A 98 -8.32 -3.49 15.06
N ALA A 99 -8.75 -3.72 13.81
CA ALA A 99 -10.08 -4.21 13.51
C ALA A 99 -10.04 -5.72 13.23
N TYR A 100 -11.05 -6.42 13.70
CA TYR A 100 -11.34 -7.73 13.16
C TYR A 100 -12.07 -7.61 11.83
N ASP A 101 -11.99 -8.65 11.01
CA ASP A 101 -12.75 -8.76 9.77
C ASP A 101 -14.11 -8.01 9.84
N PHE A 102 -15.21 -8.58 9.53
CA PHE A 102 -16.51 -7.92 9.61
C PHE A 102 -17.21 -8.07 10.98
N LEU A 103 -16.48 -8.31 12.06
CA LEU A 103 -17.04 -8.45 13.41
C LEU A 103 -17.61 -7.14 13.96
N GLY A 104 -17.05 -6.00 13.53
CA GLY A 104 -17.44 -4.69 14.05
C GLY A 104 -16.98 -4.47 15.48
N ARG A 105 -15.73 -4.76 15.79
CA ARG A 105 -15.07 -4.48 17.08
C ARG A 105 -13.71 -3.88 16.82
N MET A 106 -13.35 -2.91 17.64
CA MET A 106 -12.03 -2.30 17.66
C MET A 106 -11.24 -2.81 18.86
N GLY A 107 -10.22 -3.65 18.61
CA GLY A 107 -9.34 -4.16 19.64
C GLY A 107 -8.16 -3.21 19.90
N VAL A 108 -7.61 -3.30 21.10
CA VAL A 108 -6.41 -2.56 21.51
C VAL A 108 -5.46 -3.52 22.20
N ALA A 109 -4.19 -3.47 21.81
CA ALA A 109 -3.11 -4.17 22.48
C ALA A 109 -2.03 -3.17 22.91
N VAL A 110 -1.24 -3.51 23.93
CA VAL A 110 -0.26 -2.60 24.53
C VAL A 110 1.12 -3.24 24.63
N SER A 111 2.16 -2.42 24.51
CA SER A 111 3.56 -2.83 24.67
C SER A 111 4.39 -1.68 25.25
N ASP A 112 5.50 -2.03 25.93
CA ASP A 112 6.51 -1.04 26.38
C ASP A 112 7.49 -0.68 25.26
N LYS A 113 7.39 -1.33 24.09
CA LYS A 113 8.30 -1.12 22.96
C LYS A 113 7.53 -0.99 21.64
N PRO A 114 7.97 -0.13 20.71
CA PRO A 114 7.28 0.05 19.43
C PRO A 114 7.21 -1.25 18.60
N GLN A 115 8.25 -2.08 18.65
CA GLN A 115 8.30 -3.37 17.96
C GLN A 115 7.61 -4.51 18.72
N GLY A 116 6.89 -4.23 19.79
CA GLY A 116 6.24 -5.26 20.62
C GLY A 116 7.21 -6.15 21.43
N PRO A 117 6.78 -7.37 21.85
CA PRO A 117 5.45 -7.92 21.57
C PRO A 117 4.33 -7.14 22.26
N TYR A 118 3.18 -7.08 21.62
CA TYR A 118 1.97 -6.48 22.18
C TYR A 118 1.14 -7.52 22.91
N GLU A 119 0.51 -7.10 24.00
CA GLU A 119 -0.44 -7.92 24.77
C GLU A 119 -1.84 -7.34 24.64
N TYR A 120 -2.85 -8.22 24.60
CA TYR A 120 -4.24 -7.77 24.58
C TYR A 120 -4.54 -6.86 25.77
N TYR A 121 -5.09 -5.68 25.49
CA TYR A 121 -5.41 -4.68 26.50
C TYR A 121 -6.91 -4.51 26.71
N GLY A 122 -7.71 -4.46 25.64
CA GLY A 122 -9.15 -4.31 25.71
C GLY A 122 -9.79 -4.05 24.35
N HIS A 123 -11.08 -3.73 24.38
CA HIS A 123 -11.80 -3.20 23.22
C HIS A 123 -12.24 -1.76 23.49
N VAL A 124 -12.27 -0.93 22.43
CA VAL A 124 -12.82 0.43 22.52
C VAL A 124 -14.28 0.37 22.94
N ARG A 125 -14.65 1.20 23.93
CA ARG A 125 -15.93 1.15 24.62
C ARG A 125 -16.47 2.55 24.94
N TYR A 126 -17.75 2.62 25.16
CA TYR A 126 -18.42 3.80 25.71
C TYR A 126 -18.17 3.93 27.22
N ALA A 127 -18.47 5.11 27.79
CA ALA A 127 -18.31 5.40 29.22
C ALA A 127 -19.14 4.47 30.13
N ASP A 128 -20.22 3.89 29.62
CA ASP A 128 -21.05 2.88 30.34
C ASP A 128 -20.42 1.47 30.32
N GLY A 129 -19.23 1.30 29.76
CA GLY A 129 -18.51 0.02 29.64
C GLY A 129 -18.92 -0.84 28.46
N ARG A 130 -19.90 -0.44 27.67
CA ARG A 130 -20.37 -1.15 26.48
C ARG A 130 -19.36 -1.00 25.34
N GLU A 131 -18.94 -2.11 24.75
CA GLU A 131 -18.03 -2.10 23.61
C GLU A 131 -18.64 -1.40 22.39
N TRP A 132 -17.83 -0.58 21.69
CA TRP A 132 -18.23 0.03 20.43
C TRP A 132 -18.48 -1.02 19.35
N GLY A 133 -19.58 -0.85 18.61
CA GLY A 133 -20.06 -1.80 17.60
C GLY A 133 -20.83 -3.00 18.17
N SER A 134 -21.13 -3.03 19.48
CA SER A 134 -21.92 -4.11 20.10
C SER A 134 -23.41 -3.89 20.07
N ARG A 135 -23.90 -2.80 19.49
CA ARG A 135 -25.31 -2.42 19.44
C ARG A 135 -25.68 -1.98 18.03
N SER A 136 -26.86 -2.40 17.57
CA SER A 136 -27.44 -1.89 16.33
C SER A 136 -27.57 -0.37 16.38
N GLY A 137 -27.13 0.30 15.30
CA GLY A 137 -27.07 1.74 15.20
C GLY A 137 -25.72 2.36 15.59
N ASP A 138 -24.78 1.60 16.15
CA ASP A 138 -23.38 2.04 16.26
C ASP A 138 -22.76 2.16 14.86
N GLU A 139 -21.80 3.06 14.69
CA GLU A 139 -20.95 3.10 13.49
C GLU A 139 -20.04 1.86 13.47
N PHE A 140 -19.76 1.35 12.28
CA PHE A 140 -18.95 0.15 12.08
C PHE A 140 -17.47 0.45 12.35
N PRO A 141 -16.85 -0.14 13.40
CA PRO A 141 -15.42 0.02 13.68
C PRO A 141 -14.58 -0.73 12.64
N PHE A 142 -13.75 0.00 11.91
CA PHE A 142 -12.85 -0.57 10.90
C PHE A 142 -11.70 0.39 10.60
N ASP A 143 -10.53 -0.11 10.23
CA ASP A 143 -9.34 0.65 9.83
C ASP A 143 -9.06 1.85 10.76
N PRO A 144 -8.48 1.59 11.94
CA PRO A 144 -8.16 2.64 12.90
C PRO A 144 -7.06 3.57 12.40
N GLY A 145 -7.21 4.87 12.68
CA GLY A 145 -6.13 5.85 12.71
C GLY A 145 -6.10 6.49 14.10
N ALA A 146 -4.98 6.46 14.79
CA ALA A 146 -4.85 6.95 16.15
C ALA A 146 -3.88 8.13 16.25
N LEU A 147 -4.19 9.12 17.08
CA LEU A 147 -3.35 10.29 17.33
C LEU A 147 -3.34 10.63 18.82
N VAL A 148 -2.16 10.76 19.38
CA VAL A 148 -1.97 11.50 20.64
C VAL A 148 -1.48 12.90 20.26
N ASP A 149 -2.29 13.90 20.57
CA ASP A 149 -2.03 15.30 20.21
C ASP A 149 -0.98 15.93 21.14
N ASP A 150 -0.47 17.10 20.76
CA ASP A 150 0.58 17.84 21.51
C ASP A 150 0.15 18.19 22.95
N ASP A 151 -1.16 18.30 23.20
CA ASP A 151 -1.74 18.56 24.52
C ASP A 151 -2.06 17.28 25.31
N GLY A 152 -1.70 16.11 24.75
CA GLY A 152 -1.93 14.80 25.34
C GLY A 152 -3.33 14.24 25.15
N ARG A 153 -4.23 14.91 24.44
CA ARG A 153 -5.53 14.33 24.08
C ARG A 153 -5.36 13.21 23.06
N VAL A 154 -6.21 12.20 23.19
CA VAL A 154 -6.16 11.00 22.33
C VAL A 154 -7.35 11.01 21.38
N TYR A 155 -7.07 10.86 20.11
CA TYR A 155 -8.09 10.78 19.06
C TYR A 155 -8.01 9.44 18.34
N LEU A 156 -9.17 8.85 18.08
CA LEU A 156 -9.32 7.64 17.27
C LEU A 156 -10.24 7.94 16.09
N TYR A 157 -9.77 7.55 14.91
CA TYR A 157 -10.51 7.65 13.65
C TYR A 157 -10.76 6.26 13.11
N SER A 158 -11.84 6.08 12.34
CA SER A 158 -12.23 4.78 11.82
C SER A 158 -13.31 4.95 10.75
N GLY A 159 -13.55 3.91 9.96
CA GLY A 159 -14.71 3.89 9.08
C GLY A 159 -14.59 2.90 7.94
N PHE A 160 -15.75 2.53 7.40
CA PHE A 160 -15.90 1.66 6.25
C PHE A 160 -17.18 1.96 5.50
N ALA A 161 -17.12 2.29 4.21
CA ALA A 161 -18.30 2.69 3.44
C ALA A 161 -19.20 1.52 3.05
N THR A 162 -18.64 0.30 2.92
CA THR A 162 -19.42 -0.86 2.48
C THR A 162 -20.30 -1.40 3.62
N LYS A 163 -21.59 -1.57 3.34
CA LYS A 163 -22.52 -2.17 4.30
C LYS A 163 -22.17 -3.63 4.56
N VAL A 164 -21.89 -3.95 5.81
CA VAL A 164 -21.59 -5.31 6.26
C VAL A 164 -22.88 -6.06 6.57
N PRO A 165 -23.05 -7.32 6.08
CA PRO A 165 -24.20 -8.13 6.44
C PRO A 165 -24.29 -8.35 7.96
N PHE A 166 -25.46 -8.11 8.56
CA PHE A 166 -25.66 -8.14 10.01
C PHE A 166 -25.29 -9.48 10.69
N ILE A 167 -25.34 -10.59 9.95
CA ILE A 167 -24.87 -11.92 10.41
C ILE A 167 -23.38 -11.90 10.75
N MET A 168 -22.57 -11.17 9.98
CA MET A 168 -21.11 -11.10 10.17
C MET A 168 -20.74 -10.27 11.40
N SER A 169 -21.57 -9.27 11.76
CA SER A 169 -21.41 -8.41 12.93
C SER A 169 -22.21 -8.91 14.15
N ARG A 170 -22.35 -10.22 14.33
CA ARG A 170 -23.10 -10.86 15.43
C ARG A 170 -24.55 -10.39 15.54
N PHE A 171 -25.24 -10.26 14.41
CA PHE A 171 -26.62 -9.81 14.30
C PHE A 171 -26.87 -8.36 14.73
N HIS A 172 -25.84 -7.51 14.75
CA HIS A 172 -25.99 -6.06 14.92
C HIS A 172 -26.10 -5.38 13.56
N ASN A 173 -27.10 -4.53 13.38
CA ASN A 173 -27.23 -3.70 12.20
C ASN A 173 -26.42 -2.42 12.41
N LEU A 174 -25.13 -2.46 12.08
CA LEU A 174 -24.22 -1.33 12.21
C LEU A 174 -24.37 -0.36 11.04
N ARG A 175 -24.04 0.91 11.27
CA ARG A 175 -24.05 1.98 10.26
C ARG A 175 -22.69 2.08 9.60
N ASN A 176 -22.70 2.43 8.33
CA ASN A 176 -21.52 2.72 7.52
C ASN A 176 -21.68 4.13 6.93
N SER A 177 -21.69 5.14 7.80
CA SER A 177 -21.97 6.52 7.40
C SER A 177 -20.80 7.20 6.68
N GLY A 178 -19.58 6.68 6.87
CA GLY A 178 -18.32 7.21 6.34
C GLY A 178 -17.20 7.10 7.35
N GLY A 179 -16.24 8.01 7.27
CA GLY A 179 -15.17 8.19 8.24
C GLY A 179 -15.68 8.89 9.49
N VAL A 180 -15.42 8.31 10.64
CA VAL A 180 -15.80 8.83 11.95
C VAL A 180 -14.58 9.10 12.81
N GLY A 181 -14.73 9.98 13.82
CA GLY A 181 -13.69 10.25 14.79
C GLY A 181 -14.26 10.49 16.18
N MET A 182 -13.42 10.28 17.18
CA MET A 182 -13.79 10.44 18.59
C MET A 182 -12.56 10.78 19.43
N GLU A 183 -12.78 11.47 20.55
CA GLU A 183 -11.79 11.62 21.60
C GLU A 183 -11.91 10.43 22.56
N LEU A 184 -10.79 9.87 22.96
CA LEU A 184 -10.70 8.83 23.97
C LEU A 184 -10.23 9.41 25.31
N GLU A 185 -10.58 8.75 26.40
CA GLU A 185 -9.97 8.98 27.71
C GLU A 185 -8.50 8.52 27.70
N GLN A 186 -7.74 8.92 28.72
CA GLN A 186 -6.31 8.56 28.86
C GLN A 186 -6.09 7.05 29.05
N ASP A 187 -7.13 6.27 29.26
CA ASP A 187 -7.06 4.81 29.28
C ASP A 187 -6.92 4.18 27.90
N MET A 188 -6.91 4.97 26.82
CA MET A 188 -6.78 4.55 25.42
C MET A 188 -7.93 3.65 24.93
N LEU A 189 -9.00 3.50 25.67
CA LEU A 189 -10.11 2.59 25.38
C LEU A 189 -11.47 3.28 25.41
N THR A 190 -11.68 4.21 26.37
CA THR A 190 -13.02 4.74 26.65
C THR A 190 -13.30 5.97 25.81
N ILE A 191 -14.37 5.92 25.03
CA ILE A 191 -14.89 7.07 24.26
C ILE A 191 -15.39 8.11 25.25
N LYS A 192 -14.81 9.30 25.20
CA LYS A 192 -15.07 10.37 26.16
C LYS A 192 -16.48 10.99 26.01
N ASP A 193 -16.82 11.33 24.75
CA ASP A 193 -18.10 11.97 24.43
C ASP A 193 -18.90 11.14 23.43
N LYS A 194 -18.99 11.63 22.20
CA LYS A 194 -19.72 10.99 21.11
C LYS A 194 -18.85 10.76 19.89
N ILE A 195 -19.17 9.73 19.14
CA ILE A 195 -18.60 9.50 17.82
C ILE A 195 -19.15 10.54 16.85
N GLN A 196 -18.27 11.20 16.09
CA GLN A 196 -18.62 12.23 15.13
C GLN A 196 -18.38 11.73 13.71
N LEU A 197 -19.33 11.95 12.80
CA LEU A 197 -19.13 11.76 11.37
C LEU A 197 -18.23 12.90 10.86
N ILE A 198 -17.09 12.56 10.27
CA ILE A 198 -16.11 13.52 9.75
C ILE A 198 -16.21 13.57 8.24
N PHE A 199 -16.20 12.40 7.60
CA PHE A 199 -16.21 12.26 6.16
C PHE A 199 -17.37 11.36 5.72
N PRO A 200 -18.49 11.92 5.22
CA PRO A 200 -19.55 11.11 4.65
C PRO A 200 -19.03 10.28 3.46
N GLN A 201 -19.44 9.01 3.39
CA GLN A 201 -19.25 8.18 2.21
C GLN A 201 -20.16 8.69 1.06
N LYS A 202 -19.91 8.25 -0.19
CA LYS A 202 -20.54 8.80 -1.39
C LYS A 202 -22.08 8.84 -1.38
N ASP A 203 -22.70 7.83 -0.79
CA ASP A 203 -24.17 7.73 -0.74
C ASP A 203 -24.78 8.52 0.45
N ASN A 204 -23.95 9.20 1.23
CA ASN A 204 -24.34 9.97 2.41
C ASN A 204 -24.10 11.49 2.23
N ASN A 205 -24.34 12.01 1.03
CA ASN A 205 -24.25 13.42 0.65
C ASN A 205 -22.92 14.10 1.06
N PRO A 206 -21.76 13.65 0.56
CA PRO A 206 -20.50 14.32 0.85
C PRO A 206 -20.49 15.75 0.31
N PRO A 207 -19.74 16.68 0.94
CA PRO A 207 -19.51 18.01 0.41
C PRO A 207 -18.99 17.95 -1.03
N LYS A 208 -19.35 18.95 -1.87
CA LYS A 208 -18.99 18.97 -3.30
C LYS A 208 -17.49 18.84 -3.57
N GLU A 209 -16.65 19.33 -2.67
CA GLU A 209 -15.19 19.25 -2.81
C GLU A 209 -14.65 17.83 -2.71
N PHE A 210 -15.41 16.87 -2.13
CA PHE A 210 -15.10 15.46 -2.08
C PHE A 210 -15.75 14.65 -3.23
N ALA A 211 -16.42 15.29 -4.16
CA ALA A 211 -17.11 14.59 -5.25
C ALA A 211 -16.12 13.80 -6.13
N GLY A 212 -16.33 12.49 -6.27
CA GLY A 212 -15.43 11.56 -6.94
C GLY A 212 -14.28 11.06 -6.06
N HIS A 213 -14.14 11.59 -4.84
CA HIS A 213 -13.11 11.23 -3.87
C HIS A 213 -13.68 11.08 -2.45
N ALA A 214 -14.96 10.69 -2.33
CA ALA A 214 -15.60 10.50 -1.04
C ALA A 214 -14.94 9.37 -0.24
N PHE A 215 -15.05 9.43 1.09
CA PHE A 215 -14.45 8.44 1.99
C PHE A 215 -14.94 7.02 1.70
N PHE A 216 -14.00 6.06 1.69
CA PHE A 216 -14.30 4.63 1.60
C PHE A 216 -13.78 3.85 2.82
N GLU A 217 -12.47 3.90 3.11
CA GLU A 217 -11.80 3.19 4.22
C GLU A 217 -10.41 3.79 4.49
N ALA A 218 -9.55 3.11 5.24
CA ALA A 218 -8.12 3.42 5.37
C ALA A 218 -7.82 4.71 6.15
N SER A 219 -8.34 4.82 7.37
CA SER A 219 -8.11 6.00 8.21
C SER A 219 -6.65 6.08 8.67
N SER A 220 -5.97 7.19 8.37
CA SER A 220 -4.65 7.53 8.89
C SER A 220 -4.58 9.02 9.20
N ILE A 221 -3.94 9.42 10.28
CA ILE A 221 -3.96 10.80 10.76
C ILE A 221 -2.57 11.29 11.16
N ARG A 222 -2.23 12.51 10.78
CA ARG A 222 -1.01 13.21 11.23
C ARG A 222 -1.33 14.66 11.60
N LYS A 223 -0.56 15.21 12.51
CA LYS A 223 -0.54 16.66 12.74
C LYS A 223 0.70 17.24 12.07
N ILE A 224 0.49 18.14 11.11
CA ILE A 224 1.54 18.73 10.26
C ILE A 224 1.36 20.25 10.27
N ASP A 225 2.37 20.99 10.68
CA ASP A 225 2.34 22.45 10.77
C ASP A 225 1.11 22.98 11.56
N GLY A 226 0.76 22.27 12.65
CA GLY A 226 -0.39 22.60 13.51
C GLY A 226 -1.76 22.21 12.95
N LYS A 227 -1.83 21.62 11.74
CA LYS A 227 -3.07 21.16 11.11
C LYS A 227 -3.20 19.64 11.17
N TYR A 228 -4.42 19.15 11.20
CA TYR A 228 -4.74 17.73 11.13
C TYR A 228 -4.85 17.32 9.68
N VAL A 229 -3.98 16.41 9.25
CA VAL A 229 -3.94 15.86 7.89
C VAL A 229 -4.43 14.42 7.96
N PHE A 230 -5.59 14.17 7.41
CA PHE A 230 -6.24 12.86 7.40
C PHE A 230 -6.08 12.22 6.02
N VAL A 231 -5.44 11.05 5.97
CA VAL A 231 -5.29 10.24 4.76
C VAL A 231 -6.36 9.15 4.76
N TYR A 232 -6.90 8.86 3.59
CA TYR A 232 -7.93 7.86 3.42
C TYR A 232 -7.97 7.29 2.00
N SER A 233 -8.49 6.08 1.83
CA SER A 233 -8.86 5.52 0.52
C SER A 233 -10.22 6.05 0.11
N SER A 234 -10.34 6.54 -1.13
CA SER A 234 -11.58 7.11 -1.65
C SER A 234 -12.52 6.05 -2.21
N GLU A 235 -13.71 6.49 -2.64
CA GLU A 235 -14.70 5.66 -3.34
C GLU A 235 -14.16 4.95 -4.59
N ASN A 236 -13.03 5.43 -5.15
CA ASN A 236 -12.33 4.80 -6.26
C ASN A 236 -11.50 3.58 -5.83
N ASN A 237 -11.17 3.50 -4.55
CA ASN A 237 -10.48 2.39 -3.87
C ASN A 237 -9.02 2.14 -4.31
N HIS A 238 -8.55 2.74 -5.39
CA HIS A 238 -7.17 2.59 -5.92
C HIS A 238 -6.29 3.80 -5.68
N GLU A 239 -6.79 4.81 -4.97
CA GLU A 239 -6.07 6.02 -4.62
C GLU A 239 -6.11 6.28 -3.11
N LEU A 240 -5.08 6.94 -2.60
CA LEU A 240 -5.08 7.57 -1.28
C LEU A 240 -5.22 9.06 -1.45
N CYS A 241 -6.27 9.60 -0.86
CA CYS A 241 -6.55 11.03 -0.76
C CYS A 241 -6.19 11.58 0.61
N TYR A 242 -6.13 12.91 0.73
CA TYR A 242 -6.02 13.54 2.04
C TYR A 242 -6.98 14.71 2.19
N ALA A 243 -7.31 14.99 3.44
CA ALA A 243 -8.08 16.17 3.83
C ALA A 243 -7.38 16.88 5.00
N VAL A 244 -7.57 18.19 5.10
CA VAL A 244 -6.88 19.03 6.09
C VAL A 244 -7.87 19.80 6.93
N SER A 245 -7.62 19.91 8.24
CA SER A 245 -8.42 20.72 9.17
C SER A 245 -7.56 21.43 10.23
N GLU A 246 -8.08 22.53 10.75
CA GLU A 246 -7.58 23.19 11.97
C GLU A 246 -8.08 22.48 13.26
N HIS A 247 -9.05 21.55 13.14
CA HIS A 247 -9.69 20.87 14.26
C HIS A 247 -9.61 19.36 14.10
N PRO A 248 -9.37 18.59 15.17
CA PRO A 248 -9.18 17.13 15.06
C PRO A 248 -10.44 16.39 14.57
N LEU A 249 -11.63 16.82 14.93
CA LEU A 249 -12.86 16.08 14.70
C LEU A 249 -13.87 16.79 13.77
N SER A 250 -13.47 17.88 13.09
CA SER A 250 -14.39 18.63 12.24
C SER A 250 -13.68 19.55 11.26
N GLY A 251 -14.40 20.08 10.27
CA GLY A 251 -13.92 21.17 9.41
C GLY A 251 -12.88 20.74 8.35
N TYR A 252 -12.76 19.46 8.07
CA TYR A 252 -11.86 18.95 7.04
C TYR A 252 -12.26 19.39 5.64
N ARG A 253 -11.27 19.76 4.86
CA ARG A 253 -11.39 20.11 3.45
C ARG A 253 -10.53 19.19 2.61
N TYR A 254 -11.02 18.85 1.43
CA TYR A 254 -10.28 18.01 0.48
C TYR A 254 -8.96 18.68 0.09
N GLY A 255 -7.86 17.95 0.23
CA GLY A 255 -6.52 18.42 -0.07
C GLY A 255 -5.98 17.92 -1.40
N GLY A 256 -6.48 16.79 -1.90
CA GLY A 256 -6.04 16.17 -3.15
C GLY A 256 -5.76 14.68 -3.02
N THR A 257 -5.32 14.08 -4.11
CA THR A 257 -4.81 12.71 -4.17
C THR A 257 -3.31 12.70 -3.83
N LEU A 258 -2.88 11.78 -2.97
CA LEU A 258 -1.46 11.59 -2.61
C LEU A 258 -0.75 10.59 -3.51
N VAL A 259 -1.43 9.50 -3.84
CA VAL A 259 -0.95 8.45 -4.74
C VAL A 259 -2.13 7.71 -5.35
N ASP A 260 -2.00 7.31 -6.60
CA ASP A 260 -2.93 6.46 -7.32
C ASP A 260 -2.18 5.29 -7.96
N LEU A 261 -2.67 4.05 -7.81
CA LEU A 261 -1.97 2.85 -8.30
C LEU A 261 -1.75 2.83 -9.81
N GLY A 262 -2.57 3.54 -10.56
CA GLY A 262 -2.49 3.66 -12.01
C GLY A 262 -1.94 5.00 -12.50
N ASP A 263 -1.39 5.84 -11.61
CA ASP A 263 -0.99 7.23 -11.91
C ASP A 263 -2.12 8.07 -12.53
N LEU A 264 -3.39 7.75 -12.21
CA LEU A 264 -4.54 8.56 -12.60
C LEU A 264 -4.52 9.90 -11.85
N TYR A 265 -5.25 10.89 -12.35
CA TYR A 265 -5.33 12.24 -11.77
C TYR A 265 -4.01 13.04 -11.79
N MET A 266 -2.96 12.54 -12.46
CA MET A 266 -1.72 13.28 -12.69
C MET A 266 -1.97 14.51 -13.61
N GLU A 267 -0.95 15.02 -14.28
CA GLU A 267 -0.97 16.29 -15.03
C GLU A 267 -2.16 16.49 -15.99
N ASP A 268 -2.65 15.44 -16.63
CA ASP A 268 -3.81 15.50 -17.54
C ASP A 268 -5.16 15.36 -16.83
N GLY A 269 -5.16 15.13 -15.51
CA GLY A 269 -6.35 15.03 -14.67
C GLY A 269 -7.32 13.90 -15.06
N THR A 270 -6.86 12.88 -15.83
CA THR A 270 -7.74 11.81 -16.30
C THR A 270 -8.16 10.91 -15.14
N SER A 271 -9.45 10.57 -15.11
CA SER A 271 -10.03 9.54 -14.25
C SER A 271 -10.38 8.25 -15.02
N ASP A 272 -10.00 8.17 -16.29
CA ASP A 272 -10.24 7.00 -17.13
C ASP A 272 -9.33 5.83 -16.71
N GLU A 273 -9.87 4.88 -15.97
CA GLU A 273 -9.15 3.71 -15.46
C GLU A 273 -8.45 2.92 -16.59
N THR A 274 -8.94 2.97 -17.83
CA THR A 274 -8.32 2.26 -18.96
C THR A 274 -6.97 2.84 -19.38
N ARG A 275 -6.69 4.08 -18.98
CA ARG A 275 -5.42 4.79 -19.20
C ARG A 275 -4.42 4.60 -18.07
N GLY A 276 -4.77 3.83 -17.06
CA GLY A 276 -3.87 3.52 -15.95
C GLY A 276 -2.57 2.86 -16.41
N THR A 277 -1.50 3.13 -15.68
CA THR A 277 -0.15 2.61 -15.97
C THR A 277 0.15 1.32 -15.22
N ASN A 278 -0.73 0.89 -14.30
CA ASN A 278 -0.65 -0.37 -13.57
C ASN A 278 -2.06 -0.87 -13.23
N TYR A 279 -2.16 -2.14 -12.84
CA TYR A 279 -3.43 -2.74 -12.42
C TYR A 279 -3.96 -2.11 -11.15
N LEU A 280 -5.27 -1.89 -11.11
CA LEU A 280 -5.98 -1.23 -10.03
C LEU A 280 -6.52 -2.25 -9.03
N GLY A 281 -6.58 -1.86 -7.79
CA GLY A 281 -7.16 -2.62 -6.69
C GLY A 281 -7.27 -1.73 -5.46
N ASN A 282 -7.64 -2.29 -4.30
CA ASN A 282 -7.65 -1.50 -3.08
C ASN A 282 -6.25 -1.00 -2.72
N THR A 283 -6.16 0.16 -2.07
CA THR A 283 -4.91 0.64 -1.47
C THR A 283 -5.20 1.30 -0.13
N HIS A 284 -4.26 1.12 0.80
CA HIS A 284 -4.30 1.65 2.16
C HIS A 284 -2.88 1.94 2.61
N GLY A 285 -2.71 2.98 3.40
CA GLY A 285 -1.44 3.35 4.02
C GLY A 285 -1.50 4.74 4.63
N GLY A 286 -0.37 5.18 5.14
CA GLY A 286 -0.23 6.46 5.81
C GLY A 286 1.00 7.21 5.35
N MET A 287 1.29 8.34 5.97
CA MET A 287 2.42 9.17 5.62
C MET A 287 3.37 9.39 6.81
N ALA A 288 4.65 9.57 6.50
CA ALA A 288 5.66 9.90 7.50
C ALA A 288 6.72 10.85 6.95
N GLU A 289 7.28 11.67 7.83
CA GLU A 289 8.47 12.44 7.54
C GLU A 289 9.72 11.64 7.95
N LEU A 290 10.59 11.34 6.98
CA LEU A 290 11.81 10.60 7.16
C LEU A 290 12.99 11.46 6.71
N ASN A 291 13.86 11.83 7.64
CA ASN A 291 15.02 12.65 7.37
C ASN A 291 14.70 13.95 6.59
N GLY A 292 13.65 14.67 7.01
CA GLY A 292 13.20 15.92 6.41
C GLY A 292 12.49 15.80 5.05
N LYS A 293 12.10 14.58 4.67
CA LYS A 293 11.31 14.31 3.45
C LYS A 293 10.04 13.58 3.81
N TRP A 294 8.91 14.01 3.25
CA TRP A 294 7.64 13.33 3.38
C TRP A 294 7.52 12.17 2.42
N TYR A 295 6.91 11.08 2.87
CA TYR A 295 6.60 9.89 2.06
C TYR A 295 5.17 9.45 2.30
N ILE A 296 4.51 8.98 1.24
CA ILE A 296 3.27 8.20 1.31
C ILE A 296 3.62 6.72 1.22
N PHE A 297 3.12 5.94 2.18
CA PHE A 297 3.19 4.49 2.17
C PHE A 297 1.86 3.95 1.66
N TYR A 298 1.90 2.94 0.84
CA TYR A 298 0.74 2.34 0.20
C TYR A 298 1.03 0.89 -0.17
N HIS A 299 0.13 0.18 -0.83
CA HIS A 299 0.41 -1.17 -1.31
C HIS A 299 -0.08 -1.38 -2.74
N ARG A 300 0.52 -2.36 -3.42
CA ARG A 300 0.08 -2.86 -4.72
C ARG A 300 -0.36 -4.31 -4.62
N GLN A 301 -1.20 -4.76 -5.55
CA GLN A 301 -1.65 -6.15 -5.65
C GLN A 301 -0.69 -7.02 -6.46
N THR A 302 -0.73 -8.33 -6.20
CA THR A 302 -0.07 -9.37 -6.97
C THR A 302 -1.04 -10.51 -7.31
N ASN A 303 -0.60 -11.52 -8.09
CA ASN A 303 -1.35 -12.74 -8.38
C ASN A 303 -2.74 -12.54 -9.01
N GLN A 304 -2.99 -11.38 -9.65
CA GLN A 304 -4.27 -11.07 -10.29
C GLN A 304 -5.49 -11.18 -9.34
N HIS A 305 -5.31 -10.77 -8.09
CA HIS A 305 -6.36 -10.66 -7.07
C HIS A 305 -5.93 -9.71 -5.94
N SER A 306 -6.84 -9.41 -5.02
CA SER A 306 -6.66 -8.42 -3.97
C SER A 306 -6.00 -8.95 -2.68
N TYR A 307 -5.59 -10.23 -2.60
CA TYR A 307 -5.30 -10.91 -1.32
C TYR A 307 -3.81 -11.17 -1.04
N SER A 308 -2.91 -10.72 -1.91
CA SER A 308 -1.45 -10.83 -1.73
C SER A 308 -0.84 -9.51 -2.10
N ARG A 309 -0.80 -8.58 -1.15
CA ARG A 309 -0.46 -7.18 -1.37
C ARG A 309 0.94 -6.88 -0.85
N GLN A 310 1.69 -6.06 -1.57
CA GLN A 310 3.07 -5.70 -1.25
C GLN A 310 3.22 -4.22 -0.92
N ALA A 311 4.00 -3.93 0.12
CA ALA A 311 4.27 -2.60 0.63
C ALA A 311 5.12 -1.76 -0.34
N CYS A 312 4.64 -0.57 -0.68
CA CYS A 312 5.31 0.43 -1.51
C CYS A 312 5.33 1.79 -0.78
N ALA A 313 6.21 2.68 -1.20
CA ALA A 313 6.25 4.05 -0.69
C ALA A 313 6.82 4.99 -1.75
N GLU A 314 6.34 6.24 -1.78
CA GLU A 314 6.84 7.28 -2.69
C GLU A 314 7.12 8.59 -1.94
N PRO A 315 8.13 9.36 -2.38
CA PRO A 315 8.37 10.68 -1.83
C PRO A 315 7.24 11.65 -2.21
N LEU A 316 6.78 12.44 -1.24
CA LEU A 316 5.80 13.50 -1.43
C LEU A 316 6.48 14.86 -1.53
N LYS A 317 6.08 15.67 -2.50
CA LYS A 317 6.51 17.07 -2.61
C LYS A 317 5.49 17.96 -1.96
N ARG A 318 5.97 18.90 -1.11
CA ARG A 318 5.13 19.94 -0.51
C ARG A 318 4.77 20.97 -1.58
N THR A 319 3.53 21.43 -1.55
CA THR A 319 3.09 22.58 -2.34
C THR A 319 3.37 23.90 -1.59
N PRO A 320 3.43 25.06 -2.29
CA PRO A 320 3.69 26.35 -1.64
C PRO A 320 2.65 26.76 -0.59
N ASP A 321 1.43 26.26 -0.69
CA ASP A 321 0.33 26.49 0.27
C ASP A 321 0.33 25.51 1.44
N GLY A 322 1.35 24.64 1.51
CA GLY A 322 1.55 23.68 2.60
C GLY A 322 0.85 22.34 2.40
N GLY A 323 0.22 22.10 1.26
CA GLY A 323 -0.34 20.81 0.86
C GLY A 323 0.72 19.84 0.31
N PHE A 324 0.25 18.83 -0.44
CA PHE A 324 1.09 17.84 -1.09
C PHE A 324 0.68 17.64 -2.55
N GLN A 325 1.68 17.45 -3.42
CA GLN A 325 1.46 17.00 -4.79
C GLN A 325 1.28 15.49 -4.81
N GLN A 326 0.45 14.99 -5.73
CA GLN A 326 0.35 13.56 -5.99
C GLN A 326 1.72 12.99 -6.37
N ALA A 327 2.10 11.88 -5.74
CA ALA A 327 3.29 11.14 -6.08
C ALA A 327 3.02 10.23 -7.28
N GLU A 328 3.99 10.17 -8.19
CA GLU A 328 4.03 9.17 -9.24
C GLU A 328 4.48 7.82 -8.68
N VAL A 329 3.87 6.72 -9.13
CA VAL A 329 4.28 5.36 -8.76
C VAL A 329 5.58 5.01 -9.47
N THR A 330 6.64 4.72 -8.69
CA THR A 330 8.00 4.48 -9.22
C THR A 330 8.63 3.18 -8.71
N SER A 331 9.68 2.73 -9.38
CA SER A 331 10.54 1.66 -8.89
C SER A 331 11.51 2.14 -7.81
N CYS A 332 11.74 3.46 -7.72
CA CYS A 332 12.71 4.08 -6.81
C CYS A 332 12.21 4.12 -5.35
N GLY A 333 10.96 4.49 -5.14
CA GLY A 333 10.38 4.56 -3.80
C GLY A 333 11.25 5.29 -2.78
N LEU A 334 11.65 4.58 -1.74
CA LEU A 334 12.48 5.11 -0.64
C LEU A 334 13.96 5.36 -1.01
N ASN A 335 14.39 5.10 -2.25
CA ASN A 335 15.78 5.33 -2.68
C ASN A 335 16.20 6.80 -2.62
N GLY A 336 15.22 7.69 -2.64
CA GLY A 336 15.46 9.14 -2.55
C GLY A 336 15.96 9.79 -3.84
N GLY A 337 16.03 9.02 -4.95
CA GLY A 337 16.45 9.44 -6.29
C GLY A 337 16.49 8.29 -7.27
N PRO A 338 16.88 8.51 -8.54
CA PRO A 338 16.98 7.46 -9.55
C PRO A 338 17.89 6.31 -9.13
N LEU A 339 17.58 5.11 -9.61
CA LEU A 339 18.43 3.93 -9.49
C LEU A 339 19.67 4.07 -10.39
N ASP A 340 20.69 3.28 -10.13
CA ASP A 340 21.90 3.25 -10.98
C ASP A 340 21.55 2.75 -12.39
N GLY A 341 22.12 3.38 -13.42
CA GLY A 341 21.96 2.97 -14.83
C GLY A 341 22.80 1.75 -15.22
N ILE A 342 23.60 1.22 -14.30
CA ILE A 342 24.40 -0.02 -14.43
C ILE A 342 24.05 -0.95 -13.28
N GLY A 343 23.89 -2.26 -13.56
CA GLY A 343 23.62 -3.25 -12.53
C GLY A 343 22.49 -4.22 -12.89
N GLU A 344 22.21 -5.15 -11.99
CA GLU A 344 21.16 -6.15 -12.12
C GLU A 344 19.93 -5.77 -11.28
N TYR A 345 18.76 -5.91 -11.89
CA TYR A 345 17.48 -5.51 -11.33
C TYR A 345 16.43 -6.60 -11.49
N GLU A 346 15.75 -6.94 -10.41
CA GLU A 346 14.63 -7.89 -10.42
C GLU A 346 13.40 -7.29 -11.12
N ALA A 347 12.74 -8.06 -11.97
CA ALA A 347 11.54 -7.59 -12.67
C ALA A 347 10.39 -7.21 -11.71
N ARG A 348 10.41 -7.72 -10.47
CA ARG A 348 9.41 -7.37 -9.44
C ARG A 348 9.37 -5.88 -9.10
N ILE A 349 10.44 -5.11 -9.36
CA ILE A 349 10.46 -3.67 -9.09
C ILE A 349 9.76 -2.83 -10.16
N ALA A 350 9.18 -3.45 -11.18
CA ALA A 350 8.36 -2.73 -12.15
C ALA A 350 7.24 -1.96 -11.43
N CYS A 351 7.10 -0.69 -11.79
CA CYS A 351 6.05 0.19 -11.28
C CYS A 351 4.88 0.31 -12.27
N ASN A 352 5.11 -0.02 -13.52
CA ASN A 352 4.09 -0.05 -14.57
C ASN A 352 3.92 -1.48 -15.11
N LEU A 353 2.69 -1.87 -15.41
CA LEU A 353 2.38 -3.19 -15.95
C LEU A 353 1.02 -3.19 -16.65
N TRP A 354 0.98 -3.52 -17.93
CA TRP A 354 -0.27 -3.66 -18.69
C TRP A 354 -0.17 -4.68 -19.82
N SER A 355 -1.32 -5.14 -20.30
CA SER A 355 -1.44 -5.99 -21.48
C SER A 355 -1.72 -5.15 -22.74
N LYS A 356 -1.76 -5.76 -23.91
CA LYS A 356 -2.26 -5.11 -25.14
C LYS A 356 -3.70 -4.58 -25.03
N HIS A 357 -4.44 -5.01 -24.01
CA HIS A 357 -5.81 -4.57 -23.70
C HIS A 357 -5.86 -3.52 -22.60
N GLY A 358 -4.70 -2.94 -22.22
CA GLY A 358 -4.58 -2.01 -21.10
C GLY A 358 -4.55 -2.72 -19.76
N VAL A 359 -4.94 -1.99 -18.72
CA VAL A 359 -5.04 -2.45 -17.34
C VAL A 359 -6.46 -2.92 -17.01
N VAL A 360 -6.58 -3.62 -15.88
CA VAL A 360 -7.87 -4.04 -15.31
C VAL A 360 -7.86 -3.83 -13.80
N ARG A 361 -9.03 -3.89 -13.19
CA ARG A 361 -9.19 -3.91 -11.73
C ARG A 361 -9.17 -5.35 -11.22
N TYR A 362 -8.34 -5.62 -10.21
CA TYR A 362 -8.24 -6.95 -9.61
C TYR A 362 -9.43 -7.32 -8.71
N ASP A 363 -10.25 -6.35 -8.32
CA ASP A 363 -11.50 -6.54 -7.58
C ASP A 363 -12.72 -6.81 -8.50
N LYS A 364 -12.53 -6.75 -9.83
CA LYS A 364 -13.56 -7.06 -10.85
C LYS A 364 -13.21 -8.34 -11.62
N ARG A 365 -14.17 -8.90 -12.31
CA ARG A 365 -13.94 -10.06 -13.19
C ARG A 365 -13.25 -9.64 -14.47
N PHE A 366 -12.21 -10.34 -14.87
CA PHE A 366 -11.49 -10.14 -16.12
C PHE A 366 -10.90 -11.45 -16.64
N ASN A 367 -10.41 -11.48 -17.89
CA ASN A 367 -9.75 -12.64 -18.46
C ASN A 367 -8.29 -12.72 -18.00
N LYS A 368 -8.04 -13.43 -16.90
CA LYS A 368 -6.70 -13.59 -16.30
C LYS A 368 -5.63 -14.09 -17.27
N LYS A 369 -6.00 -14.84 -18.32
CA LYS A 369 -5.05 -15.40 -19.30
C LYS A 369 -4.41 -14.34 -20.21
N GLU A 370 -5.03 -13.17 -20.33
CA GLU A 370 -4.58 -12.12 -21.25
C GLU A 370 -3.68 -11.06 -20.57
N HIS A 371 -3.54 -11.11 -19.24
CA HIS A 371 -2.86 -10.06 -18.49
C HIS A 371 -1.62 -10.57 -17.77
N PRO A 372 -0.48 -9.84 -17.85
CA PRO A 372 0.68 -10.13 -17.03
C PRO A 372 0.41 -9.76 -15.55
N TYR A 373 1.20 -10.34 -14.64
CA TYR A 373 1.03 -10.10 -13.21
C TYR A 373 2.31 -10.41 -12.43
N PHE A 374 2.46 -9.75 -11.30
CA PHE A 374 3.52 -10.04 -10.33
C PHE A 374 3.17 -11.33 -9.57
N THR A 375 4.15 -12.19 -9.39
CA THR A 375 4.02 -13.44 -8.61
C THR A 375 5.39 -13.89 -8.10
N GLN A 376 5.46 -15.05 -7.46
CA GLN A 376 6.72 -15.65 -7.01
C GLN A 376 6.72 -17.17 -7.25
N SER A 377 7.92 -17.73 -7.22
CA SER A 377 8.14 -19.17 -7.03
C SER A 377 8.08 -19.52 -5.54
N GLY A 378 7.90 -20.82 -5.23
CA GLY A 378 7.94 -21.30 -3.85
C GLY A 378 6.63 -21.06 -3.07
N ARG A 379 6.76 -21.10 -1.75
CA ARG A 379 5.63 -20.97 -0.81
C ARG A 379 5.64 -19.60 -0.13
N ASP A 380 4.57 -19.34 0.61
CA ASP A 380 4.51 -18.20 1.52
C ASP A 380 5.64 -18.26 2.56
N GLY A 381 6.32 -17.11 2.78
CA GLY A 381 7.43 -17.02 3.72
C GLY A 381 8.71 -17.78 3.30
N ASP A 382 8.81 -18.24 2.05
CA ASP A 382 10.03 -18.88 1.55
C ASP A 382 11.14 -17.83 1.35
N PRO A 383 12.24 -17.87 2.10
CA PRO A 383 13.31 -16.89 1.95
C PRO A 383 14.07 -17.00 0.62
N ALA A 384 13.90 -18.11 -0.10
CA ALA A 384 14.46 -18.35 -1.43
C ALA A 384 13.45 -18.05 -2.55
N ALA A 385 12.27 -17.49 -2.24
CA ALA A 385 11.29 -17.13 -3.23
C ALA A 385 11.86 -16.10 -4.22
N VAL A 386 11.72 -16.39 -5.50
CA VAL A 386 12.08 -15.48 -6.58
C VAL A 386 10.80 -14.87 -7.13
N GLN A 387 10.70 -13.55 -7.05
CA GLN A 387 9.57 -12.81 -7.61
C GLN A 387 9.84 -12.45 -9.08
N TYR A 388 8.79 -12.46 -9.87
CA TYR A 388 8.88 -12.19 -11.31
C TYR A 388 7.54 -11.70 -11.88
N ILE A 389 7.56 -11.19 -13.10
CA ILE A 389 6.37 -10.88 -13.88
C ILE A 389 6.02 -12.11 -14.71
N ALA A 390 4.86 -12.69 -14.45
CA ALA A 390 4.36 -13.84 -15.19
C ALA A 390 3.44 -13.42 -16.35
N ASN A 391 3.32 -14.32 -17.35
CA ASN A 391 2.33 -14.25 -18.42
C ASN A 391 2.43 -12.97 -19.30
N MET A 392 3.63 -12.48 -19.57
CA MET A 392 3.81 -11.44 -20.59
C MET A 392 3.54 -12.03 -21.98
N ARG A 393 2.49 -11.57 -22.64
CA ARG A 393 2.08 -11.97 -23.98
C ARG A 393 2.35 -10.87 -24.99
N ASP A 394 2.08 -11.12 -26.27
CA ASP A 394 2.24 -10.10 -27.32
C ASP A 394 1.58 -8.78 -26.93
N GLY A 395 2.36 -7.68 -26.96
CA GLY A 395 1.96 -6.35 -26.57
C GLY A 395 1.91 -6.07 -25.05
N SER A 396 2.26 -7.04 -24.20
CA SER A 396 2.42 -6.78 -22.76
C SER A 396 3.63 -5.89 -22.52
N VAL A 397 3.48 -4.92 -21.59
CA VAL A 397 4.51 -3.96 -21.22
C VAL A 397 4.72 -3.97 -19.72
N CYS A 398 5.97 -3.90 -19.27
CA CYS A 398 6.35 -3.50 -17.92
C CYS A 398 7.30 -2.31 -17.95
N GLY A 399 7.14 -1.39 -17.00
CA GLY A 399 7.93 -0.17 -16.90
C GLY A 399 8.62 -0.03 -15.56
N PHE A 400 9.79 0.57 -15.58
CA PHE A 400 10.66 0.82 -14.42
C PHE A 400 11.05 2.30 -14.42
N LYS A 401 10.86 3.01 -13.34
CA LYS A 401 11.12 4.46 -13.23
C LYS A 401 11.80 4.76 -11.90
N TYR A 402 12.90 5.47 -11.86
CA TYR A 402 13.79 5.98 -12.88
C TYR A 402 15.22 5.48 -12.67
N PHE A 403 16.06 5.56 -13.73
CA PHE A 403 17.48 5.21 -13.68
C PHE A 403 18.34 6.41 -14.09
N GLN A 404 19.47 6.60 -13.42
CA GLN A 404 20.51 7.51 -13.86
C GLN A 404 21.41 6.77 -14.86
N MET A 405 21.07 6.86 -16.15
CA MET A 405 21.83 6.21 -17.22
C MET A 405 23.21 6.86 -17.40
N HIS A 406 24.25 6.02 -17.54
CA HIS A 406 25.63 6.46 -17.75
C HIS A 406 26.45 5.37 -18.46
N GLY A 407 26.34 5.34 -19.77
CA GLY A 407 27.21 4.56 -20.64
C GLY A 407 26.94 3.06 -20.72
N ALA A 408 25.79 2.57 -20.34
CA ALA A 408 25.37 1.18 -20.55
C ALA A 408 25.37 0.82 -22.04
N LYS A 409 25.98 -0.32 -22.42
CA LYS A 409 26.15 -0.76 -23.81
C LYS A 409 25.52 -2.11 -24.12
N ALA A 410 25.20 -2.87 -23.10
CA ALA A 410 24.55 -4.17 -23.23
C ALA A 410 23.41 -4.31 -22.23
N ILE A 411 22.42 -5.10 -22.61
CA ILE A 411 21.33 -5.50 -21.75
C ILE A 411 21.16 -7.01 -21.80
N ARG A 412 21.04 -7.64 -20.62
CA ARG A 412 20.73 -9.06 -20.44
C ARG A 412 19.40 -9.18 -19.73
N CYS A 413 18.54 -10.07 -20.21
CA CYS A 413 17.26 -10.38 -19.57
C CYS A 413 17.20 -11.86 -19.17
N ALA A 414 16.78 -12.14 -17.93
CA ALA A 414 16.48 -13.48 -17.43
C ALA A 414 14.99 -13.77 -17.62
N VAL A 415 14.68 -14.77 -18.44
CA VAL A 415 13.32 -15.11 -18.84
C VAL A 415 13.06 -16.61 -18.80
N SER A 416 11.79 -17.01 -18.75
CA SER A 416 11.32 -18.39 -18.98
C SER A 416 9.93 -18.35 -19.62
N GLY A 417 9.32 -19.54 -19.81
CA GLY A 417 8.00 -19.64 -20.42
C GLY A 417 8.09 -20.04 -21.90
N VAL A 418 7.10 -20.79 -22.36
CA VAL A 418 7.05 -21.22 -23.75
C VAL A 418 6.69 -20.02 -24.62
N CYS A 419 7.72 -19.38 -25.17
CA CYS A 419 7.55 -18.18 -25.98
C CYS A 419 8.65 -18.05 -27.04
N ARG A 420 8.31 -17.33 -28.12
CA ARG A 420 9.25 -16.95 -29.20
C ARG A 420 8.91 -15.57 -29.72
N GLY A 421 9.91 -14.69 -29.85
CA GLY A 421 9.70 -13.32 -30.31
C GLY A 421 10.84 -12.39 -29.97
N ASN A 422 10.52 -11.16 -29.59
CA ASN A 422 11.48 -10.14 -29.18
C ASN A 422 11.01 -9.41 -27.90
N ILE A 423 11.98 -9.03 -27.08
CA ILE A 423 11.78 -8.04 -26.01
C ILE A 423 12.30 -6.71 -26.56
N GLU A 424 11.42 -5.75 -26.72
CA GLU A 424 11.74 -4.38 -27.12
C GLU A 424 11.93 -3.53 -25.88
N VAL A 425 12.98 -2.70 -25.86
CA VAL A 425 13.30 -1.79 -24.76
C VAL A 425 13.30 -0.35 -25.25
N SER A 426 12.62 0.55 -24.53
CA SER A 426 12.52 1.98 -24.85
C SER A 426 12.55 2.83 -23.58
N ASP A 427 12.85 4.12 -23.70
CA ASP A 427 12.72 5.09 -22.61
C ASP A 427 11.31 5.71 -22.51
N THR A 428 10.44 5.39 -23.48
CA THR A 428 9.03 5.83 -23.48
C THR A 428 8.06 4.67 -23.74
N PRO A 429 6.81 4.76 -23.25
CA PRO A 429 5.82 3.69 -23.40
C PRO A 429 5.29 3.53 -24.83
N GLU A 430 5.53 4.49 -25.74
CA GLU A 430 5.12 4.45 -27.14
C GLU A 430 6.06 3.56 -27.98
N PHE A 431 7.28 3.31 -27.50
CA PHE A 431 8.31 2.54 -28.24
C PHE A 431 8.64 3.12 -29.63
N SER A 432 8.58 4.44 -29.76
CA SER A 432 8.92 5.12 -31.01
C SER A 432 10.42 5.01 -31.38
N THR A 433 11.27 4.86 -30.37
CA THR A 433 12.70 4.58 -30.51
C THR A 433 13.07 3.43 -29.58
N LEU A 434 13.79 2.44 -30.10
CA LEU A 434 14.22 1.29 -29.32
C LEU A 434 15.68 1.47 -28.86
N ALA A 435 15.91 1.32 -27.57
CA ALA A 435 17.24 1.20 -26.98
C ALA A 435 17.84 -0.19 -27.20
N ALA A 436 16.98 -1.22 -27.29
CA ALA A 436 17.34 -2.59 -27.64
C ALA A 436 16.16 -3.34 -28.23
N SER A 437 16.47 -4.37 -29.07
CA SER A 437 15.54 -5.42 -29.46
C SER A 437 16.25 -6.76 -29.24
N ILE A 438 15.72 -7.56 -28.32
CA ILE A 438 16.36 -8.75 -27.78
C ILE A 438 15.58 -9.97 -28.30
N PRO A 439 16.12 -10.77 -29.24
CA PRO A 439 15.50 -12.01 -29.66
C PRO A 439 15.34 -12.97 -28.49
N VAL A 440 14.16 -13.55 -28.34
CA VAL A 440 13.86 -14.52 -27.30
C VAL A 440 13.22 -15.77 -27.87
N GLU A 441 13.79 -16.93 -27.51
CA GLU A 441 13.18 -18.24 -27.67
C GLU A 441 13.43 -18.97 -26.35
N ALA A 442 12.37 -19.19 -25.57
CA ALA A 442 12.47 -19.72 -24.22
C ALA A 442 11.52 -20.90 -24.01
N GLY A 443 11.91 -21.79 -23.12
CA GLY A 443 11.14 -22.90 -22.62
C GLY A 443 10.80 -22.72 -21.14
N LYS A 444 10.40 -23.80 -20.49
CA LYS A 444 10.02 -23.78 -19.05
C LYS A 444 11.20 -23.44 -18.12
N THR A 445 12.44 -23.68 -18.55
CA THR A 445 13.65 -23.40 -17.77
C THR A 445 14.05 -21.95 -18.01
N MET A 446 14.52 -21.29 -16.95
CA MET A 446 15.05 -19.93 -17.03
C MET A 446 16.27 -19.88 -17.96
N THR A 447 16.31 -18.90 -18.84
CA THR A 447 17.41 -18.63 -19.76
C THR A 447 17.75 -17.14 -19.79
N ASN A 448 18.99 -16.80 -20.12
CA ASN A 448 19.43 -15.44 -20.32
C ASN A 448 19.51 -15.13 -21.80
N VAL A 449 18.97 -13.98 -22.20
CA VAL A 449 19.07 -13.41 -23.55
C VAL A 449 19.73 -12.04 -23.48
N THR A 450 20.58 -11.72 -24.45
CA THR A 450 21.40 -10.50 -24.41
C THR A 450 21.37 -9.80 -25.77
N ALA A 451 21.40 -8.46 -25.72
CA ALA A 451 21.55 -7.64 -26.93
C ALA A 451 22.40 -6.38 -26.65
N PRO A 452 22.93 -5.73 -27.68
CA PRO A 452 23.47 -4.37 -27.57
C PRO A 452 22.38 -3.41 -27.06
N PHE A 453 22.80 -2.47 -26.21
CA PHE A 453 21.93 -1.46 -25.64
C PHE A 453 22.44 -0.06 -25.97
N ARG A 454 21.54 0.83 -26.37
CA ARG A 454 21.89 2.22 -26.72
C ARG A 454 20.80 3.14 -26.17
N MET A 455 21.15 3.90 -25.16
CA MET A 455 20.31 4.94 -24.56
C MET A 455 21.17 6.13 -24.18
N ALA A 456 20.66 7.34 -24.35
CA ALA A 456 21.36 8.55 -23.93
C ALA A 456 21.49 8.59 -22.41
N ASP A 457 22.61 9.16 -21.94
CA ASP A 457 22.85 9.41 -20.52
C ASP A 457 21.81 10.37 -19.92
N GLY A 458 21.61 10.30 -18.61
CA GLY A 458 20.64 11.10 -17.86
C GLY A 458 19.59 10.25 -17.17
N VAL A 459 18.62 10.91 -16.55
CA VAL A 459 17.49 10.23 -15.87
C VAL A 459 16.52 9.70 -16.92
N LYS A 460 16.28 8.40 -16.92
CA LYS A 460 15.46 7.69 -17.89
C LYS A 460 14.53 6.69 -17.23
N ALA A 461 13.34 6.52 -17.79
CA ALA A 461 12.52 5.33 -17.57
C ALA A 461 12.99 4.19 -18.49
N LEU A 462 12.62 2.96 -18.16
CA LEU A 462 12.85 1.78 -18.99
C LEU A 462 11.54 1.01 -19.13
N TYR A 463 11.07 0.90 -20.36
CA TYR A 463 9.89 0.10 -20.71
C TYR A 463 10.31 -1.12 -21.53
N PHE A 464 9.77 -2.28 -21.15
CA PHE A 464 10.00 -3.55 -21.83
C PHE A 464 8.69 -4.05 -22.39
N ARG A 465 8.63 -4.29 -23.70
CA ARG A 465 7.46 -4.85 -24.41
C ARG A 465 7.81 -6.19 -25.02
N PHE A 466 6.99 -7.20 -24.74
CA PHE A 466 7.11 -8.48 -25.44
C PHE A 466 6.32 -8.44 -26.75
N ARG A 467 6.95 -8.85 -27.84
CA ARG A 467 6.33 -9.00 -29.18
C ARG A 467 6.60 -10.40 -29.70
N GLY A 468 5.56 -11.22 -29.81
CA GLY A 468 5.70 -12.60 -30.28
C GLY A 468 4.61 -13.54 -29.83
N GLU A 469 4.93 -14.82 -29.87
CA GLU A 469 4.00 -15.91 -29.55
C GLU A 469 4.25 -16.48 -28.16
N GLY A 470 3.21 -17.09 -27.55
CA GLY A 470 3.30 -17.75 -26.25
C GLY A 470 3.16 -16.81 -25.07
N ALA A 471 3.76 -17.18 -23.95
CA ALA A 471 3.75 -16.41 -22.70
C ALA A 471 5.13 -16.47 -22.04
N MET A 472 5.72 -15.32 -21.86
CA MET A 472 7.03 -15.12 -21.23
C MET A 472 6.83 -14.79 -19.73
N ASN A 473 7.72 -15.34 -18.90
CA ASN A 473 7.95 -14.89 -17.52
C ASN A 473 9.26 -14.09 -17.48
N PHE A 474 9.22 -12.91 -16.88
CA PHE A 474 10.35 -12.00 -16.80
C PHE A 474 10.86 -11.89 -15.36
N PHE A 475 12.11 -12.27 -15.11
CA PHE A 475 12.69 -12.37 -13.76
C PHE A 475 13.58 -11.21 -13.39
N ALA A 476 14.47 -10.82 -14.29
CA ALA A 476 15.46 -9.77 -14.06
C ALA A 476 16.02 -9.22 -15.37
N PHE A 477 16.62 -8.04 -15.28
CA PHE A 477 17.49 -7.50 -16.34
C PHE A 477 18.76 -6.94 -15.73
N GLU A 478 19.82 -6.91 -16.53
CA GLU A 478 21.12 -6.32 -16.21
C GLU A 478 21.52 -5.33 -17.28
N LEU A 479 21.97 -4.17 -16.84
CA LEU A 479 22.54 -3.12 -17.68
C LEU A 479 24.06 -3.09 -17.46
N SER A 480 24.87 -3.18 -18.51
CA SER A 480 26.34 -3.20 -18.45
C SER A 480 27.02 -2.42 -19.57
#